data_e2612c4972734c440d534024fe66a293
#
_entry.id   e2612c4972734c440d534024fe66a293
#
_cell.length_a   1.000
_cell.length_b   1.000
_cell.length_c   1.000
_cell.angle_alpha   90.00
_cell.angle_beta   90.00
_cell.angle_gamma   90.00
#
_symmetry.space_group_name_H-M   'P 1'
#
loop_
_entity.id
_entity.type
_entity.pdbx_description
1 polymer ?
#
loop_
_entity_poly.entity_id
_entity_poly.type
_entity_poly.pdbx_seq_one_letter_code
_entity_poly.pdbx_strand_id
1 'polypeptide(L)'
;TGYYPGLHHGLAYLMGSVNKKNDIKFFHIFNEHHLIEVKDLIEKNDWDFVGVSFTTNQRKYLWELFNIADVSKQFLIGGGVHPTLDKQNTFKEFPEFDAICVGEAEIPLVKLCEGLDNNQDIFDTSSFIFKIKDASGKISYKENPVAKLMHIDELTDPDYTVFDYQRIINDSGD
;
A
#
# COMPACT_ATOMS: atom_id res chain seq x y z
N THR A 1 22.87 1.66 1.03
CA THR A 1 22.76 0.48 1.86
C THR A 1 21.31 0.05 1.94
N GLY A 2 20.96 -1.10 1.40
CA GLY A 2 19.69 -1.74 1.65
C GLY A 2 18.68 -1.79 0.52
N TYR A 3 19.06 -1.60 -0.71
CA TYR A 3 18.33 -2.13 -1.84
C TYR A 3 18.55 -3.63 -1.89
N TYR A 4 17.53 -4.38 -1.50
CA TYR A 4 17.49 -5.80 -1.85
C TYR A 4 16.55 -5.94 -3.05
N PRO A 5 17.06 -6.11 -4.25
CA PRO A 5 16.25 -6.39 -5.42
C PRO A 5 15.80 -7.85 -5.35
N GLY A 6 14.87 -8.12 -4.45
CA GLY A 6 14.35 -9.45 -4.20
C GLY A 6 12.84 -9.51 -4.39
N LEU A 7 12.33 -10.71 -4.61
CA LEU A 7 10.91 -10.97 -4.60
C LEU A 7 10.35 -10.71 -3.20
N HIS A 8 9.34 -9.88 -3.11
CA HIS A 8 8.66 -9.57 -1.86
C HIS A 8 7.56 -10.60 -1.61
N HIS A 9 7.88 -11.66 -0.87
CA HIS A 9 6.94 -12.77 -0.62
C HIS A 9 5.62 -12.29 -0.01
N GLY A 10 5.64 -11.40 0.98
CA GLY A 10 4.42 -10.84 1.58
C GLY A 10 3.55 -10.11 0.55
N LEU A 11 4.15 -9.36 -0.37
CA LEU A 11 3.40 -8.72 -1.45
C LEU A 11 2.85 -9.75 -2.46
N ALA A 12 3.58 -10.84 -2.73
CA ALA A 12 3.07 -11.92 -3.59
C ALA A 12 1.82 -12.57 -2.98
N TYR A 13 1.82 -12.86 -1.67
CA TYR A 13 0.63 -13.38 -0.97
C TYR A 13 -0.52 -12.38 -0.98
N LEU A 14 -0.23 -11.11 -0.72
CA LEU A 14 -1.22 -10.05 -0.78
C LEU A 14 -1.86 -9.95 -2.17
N MET A 15 -1.04 -9.97 -3.23
CA MET A 15 -1.52 -9.95 -4.61
C MET A 15 -2.34 -11.21 -4.94
N GLY A 16 -1.90 -12.39 -4.52
CA GLY A 16 -2.67 -13.63 -4.67
C GLY A 16 -4.05 -13.56 -4.02
N SER A 17 -4.18 -12.83 -2.91
CA SER A 17 -5.44 -12.65 -2.21
C SER A 17 -6.41 -11.72 -2.95
N VAL A 18 -5.93 -10.65 -3.60
CA VAL A 18 -6.76 -9.60 -4.20
C VAL A 18 -6.87 -9.68 -5.73
N ASN A 19 -5.92 -10.32 -6.43
CA ASN A 19 -5.79 -10.24 -7.89
C ASN A 19 -6.93 -10.90 -8.68
N LYS A 20 -7.66 -11.86 -8.09
CA LYS A 20 -8.70 -12.64 -8.84
C LYS A 20 -9.92 -11.81 -9.28
N LYS A 21 -10.15 -10.64 -8.67
CA LYS A 21 -11.35 -9.84 -8.86
C LYS A 21 -11.08 -8.35 -9.17
N ASN A 22 -9.81 -7.94 -9.07
CA ASN A 22 -9.43 -6.53 -9.15
C ASN A 22 -8.44 -6.30 -10.30
N ASP A 23 -8.51 -5.13 -10.93
CA ASP A 23 -7.50 -4.68 -11.90
C ASP A 23 -6.33 -4.04 -11.11
N ILE A 24 -5.21 -4.76 -11.04
CA ILE A 24 -4.07 -4.39 -10.20
C ILE A 24 -2.86 -4.06 -11.07
N LYS A 25 -2.30 -2.90 -10.84
CA LYS A 25 -0.97 -2.55 -11.34
C LYS A 25 0.03 -2.57 -10.20
N PHE A 26 0.92 -3.53 -10.22
CA PHE A 26 2.03 -3.61 -9.27
C PHE A 26 3.26 -2.90 -9.82
N PHE A 27 3.94 -2.14 -8.98
CA PHE A 27 5.18 -1.47 -9.33
C PHE A 27 6.19 -1.55 -8.18
N HIS A 28 7.39 -2.04 -8.50
CA HIS A 28 8.48 -2.13 -7.54
C HIS A 28 9.50 -1.01 -7.78
N ILE A 29 9.76 -0.19 -6.76
CA ILE A 29 10.71 0.93 -6.81
C ILE A 29 12.06 0.43 -6.32
N PHE A 30 13.06 0.34 -7.21
CA PHE A 30 14.42 -0.05 -6.87
C PHE A 30 15.38 1.14 -6.76
N ASN A 31 15.09 2.23 -7.47
CA ASN A 31 15.95 3.41 -7.51
C ASN A 31 15.12 4.68 -7.78
N GLU A 32 15.77 5.83 -7.70
CA GLU A 32 15.12 7.14 -7.86
C GLU A 32 14.54 7.37 -9.26
N HIS A 33 15.10 6.76 -10.31
CA HIS A 33 14.58 6.89 -11.68
C HIS A 33 13.17 6.31 -11.80
N HIS A 34 12.84 5.30 -11.01
CA HIS A 34 11.50 4.70 -10.99
C HIS A 34 10.43 5.63 -10.41
N LEU A 35 10.80 6.67 -9.65
CA LEU A 35 9.84 7.61 -9.08
C LEU A 35 9.08 8.39 -10.15
N ILE A 36 9.72 8.71 -11.28
CA ILE A 36 9.05 9.38 -12.40
C ILE A 36 8.00 8.47 -13.03
N GLU A 37 8.30 7.19 -13.20
CA GLU A 37 7.34 6.23 -13.75
C GLU A 37 6.15 6.02 -12.80
N VAL A 38 6.42 5.95 -11.49
CA VAL A 38 5.35 5.83 -10.47
C VAL A 38 4.49 7.09 -10.43
N LYS A 39 5.12 8.28 -10.46
CA LYS A 39 4.40 9.55 -10.61
C LYS A 39 3.44 9.50 -11.80
N ASP A 40 3.95 9.13 -12.97
CA ASP A 40 3.14 9.03 -14.20
C ASP A 40 1.99 8.04 -14.07
N LEU A 41 2.21 6.89 -13.41
CA LEU A 41 1.17 5.91 -13.13
C LEU A 41 0.08 6.48 -12.22
N ILE A 42 0.45 7.22 -11.19
CA ILE A 42 -0.50 7.82 -10.24
C ILE A 42 -1.32 8.92 -10.92
N GLU A 43 -0.67 9.84 -11.64
CA GLU A 43 -1.32 11.03 -12.16
C GLU A 43 -2.16 10.79 -13.42
N LYS A 44 -1.80 9.77 -14.23
CA LYS A 44 -2.45 9.51 -15.53
C LYS A 44 -3.61 8.52 -15.45
N ASN A 45 -3.84 7.91 -14.32
CA ASN A 45 -4.89 6.91 -14.15
C ASN A 45 -5.83 7.29 -13.00
N ASP A 46 -7.05 6.78 -13.08
CA ASP A 46 -8.08 6.94 -12.07
C ASP A 46 -8.16 5.63 -11.27
N TRP A 47 -7.45 5.60 -10.13
CA TRP A 47 -7.39 4.45 -9.25
C TRP A 47 -8.42 4.56 -8.14
N ASP A 48 -9.09 3.47 -7.77
CA ASP A 48 -9.93 3.43 -6.57
C ASP A 48 -9.09 3.69 -5.31
N PHE A 49 -7.84 3.17 -5.30
CA PHE A 49 -6.83 3.53 -4.31
C PHE A 49 -5.40 3.22 -4.80
N VAL A 50 -4.43 3.84 -4.17
CA VAL A 50 -2.99 3.55 -4.34
C VAL A 50 -2.43 3.04 -3.02
N GLY A 51 -1.97 1.79 -3.01
CA GLY A 51 -1.32 1.17 -1.84
C GLY A 51 0.20 1.28 -1.92
N VAL A 52 0.84 1.68 -0.82
CA VAL A 52 2.31 1.77 -0.72
C VAL A 52 2.81 0.94 0.46
N SER A 53 3.60 -0.09 0.18
CA SER A 53 4.25 -0.90 1.22
C SER A 53 5.70 -0.49 1.39
N PHE A 54 6.10 -0.15 2.62
CA PHE A 54 7.46 0.35 2.88
C PHE A 54 7.97 0.03 4.29
N THR A 55 9.30 0.02 4.39
CA THR A 55 10.05 -0.05 5.64
C THR A 55 10.57 1.33 6.04
N THR A 56 11.04 1.47 7.28
CA THR A 56 11.61 2.74 7.78
C THR A 56 12.74 3.29 6.91
N ASN A 57 13.57 2.42 6.34
CA ASN A 57 14.69 2.84 5.50
C ASN A 57 14.24 3.34 4.10
N GLN A 58 13.03 3.00 3.69
CA GLN A 58 12.48 3.38 2.39
C GLN A 58 11.70 4.70 2.41
N ARG A 59 11.52 5.32 3.58
CA ARG A 59 10.78 6.59 3.74
C ARG A 59 11.26 7.71 2.82
N LYS A 60 12.57 7.80 2.58
CA LYS A 60 13.14 8.82 1.69
C LYS A 60 12.51 8.81 0.30
N TYR A 61 12.21 7.63 -0.25
CA TYR A 61 11.60 7.51 -1.58
C TYR A 61 10.14 7.98 -1.59
N LEU A 62 9.43 7.80 -0.47
CA LEU A 62 8.07 8.33 -0.32
C LEU A 62 8.08 9.86 -0.26
N TRP A 63 8.99 10.45 0.51
CA TRP A 63 9.14 11.92 0.53
C TRP A 63 9.45 12.47 -0.86
N GLU A 64 10.37 11.83 -1.58
CA GLU A 64 10.71 12.23 -2.94
C GLU A 64 9.51 12.07 -3.89
N LEU A 65 8.79 10.94 -3.81
CA LEU A 65 7.60 10.68 -4.63
C LEU A 65 6.50 11.72 -4.36
N PHE A 66 6.14 11.95 -3.10
CA PHE A 66 5.09 12.89 -2.73
C PHE A 66 5.45 14.35 -2.98
N ASN A 67 6.75 14.68 -3.09
CA ASN A 67 7.20 16.00 -3.52
C ASN A 67 7.04 16.23 -5.03
N ILE A 68 7.04 15.18 -5.85
CA ILE A 68 6.98 15.30 -7.32
C ILE A 68 5.64 14.90 -7.93
N ALA A 69 4.85 14.06 -7.24
CA ALA A 69 3.58 13.52 -7.72
C ALA A 69 2.38 14.26 -7.09
N ASP A 70 1.40 14.63 -7.91
CA ASP A 70 0.10 15.07 -7.40
C ASP A 70 -0.76 13.86 -7.02
N VAL A 71 -0.77 13.55 -5.74
CA VAL A 71 -1.53 12.43 -5.18
C VAL A 71 -2.90 12.84 -4.62
N SER A 72 -3.28 14.11 -4.73
CA SER A 72 -4.47 14.68 -4.08
C SER A 72 -5.81 14.08 -4.53
N LYS A 73 -5.83 13.42 -5.68
CA LYS A 73 -7.02 12.78 -6.27
C LYS A 73 -7.16 11.31 -5.90
N GLN A 74 -6.12 10.73 -5.30
CA GLN A 74 -6.08 9.30 -5.00
C GLN A 74 -6.42 9.04 -3.54
N PHE A 75 -7.07 7.93 -3.25
CA PHE A 75 -7.18 7.41 -1.89
C PHE A 75 -5.90 6.65 -1.57
N LEU A 76 -5.06 7.19 -0.68
CA LEU A 76 -3.73 6.65 -0.40
C LEU A 76 -3.71 5.75 0.84
N ILE A 77 -3.16 4.56 0.68
CA ILE A 77 -3.02 3.57 1.75
C ILE A 77 -1.55 3.26 2.00
N GLY A 78 -1.08 3.52 3.22
CA GLY A 78 0.25 3.08 3.68
C GLY A 78 0.19 1.70 4.32
N GLY A 79 1.16 0.83 4.01
CA GLY A 79 1.28 -0.49 4.61
C GLY A 79 2.74 -0.93 4.78
N GLY A 80 2.93 -2.14 5.29
CA GLY A 80 4.25 -2.71 5.54
C GLY A 80 4.77 -2.46 6.96
N VAL A 81 6.07 -2.69 7.14
CA VAL A 81 6.68 -2.70 8.48
C VAL A 81 6.62 -1.33 9.16
N HIS A 82 6.93 -0.25 8.43
CA HIS A 82 6.96 1.06 9.04
C HIS A 82 5.59 1.51 9.57
N PRO A 83 4.51 1.53 8.78
CA PRO A 83 3.18 1.89 9.29
C PRO A 83 2.68 0.96 10.40
N THR A 84 3.03 -0.32 10.35
CA THR A 84 2.67 -1.29 11.40
C THR A 84 3.28 -0.92 12.75
N LEU A 85 4.53 -0.48 12.78
CA LEU A 85 5.24 -0.12 14.00
C LEU A 85 4.90 1.30 14.48
N ASP A 86 4.78 2.25 13.56
CA ASP A 86 4.63 3.66 13.89
C ASP A 86 3.17 4.14 13.96
N LYS A 87 2.25 3.36 13.38
CA LYS A 87 0.79 3.58 13.44
C LYS A 87 0.43 5.03 13.08
N GLN A 88 -0.36 5.69 13.95
CA GLN A 88 -0.84 7.06 13.73
C GLN A 88 0.28 8.09 13.53
N ASN A 89 1.51 7.86 14.00
CA ASN A 89 2.61 8.79 13.73
C ASN A 89 2.99 8.81 12.25
N THR A 90 2.74 7.73 11.50
CA THR A 90 2.92 7.68 10.05
C THR A 90 2.19 8.82 9.34
N PHE A 91 0.98 9.21 9.81
CA PHE A 91 0.25 10.36 9.24
C PHE A 91 0.86 11.73 9.54
N LYS A 92 1.69 11.83 10.59
CA LYS A 92 2.42 13.07 10.88
C LYS A 92 3.60 13.24 9.92
N GLU A 93 4.22 12.11 9.55
CA GLU A 93 5.34 12.07 8.64
C GLU A 93 4.89 12.14 7.17
N PHE A 94 3.77 11.47 6.85
CA PHE A 94 3.17 11.38 5.52
C PHE A 94 1.69 11.77 5.59
N PRO A 95 1.39 13.08 5.64
CA PRO A 95 0.01 13.56 5.74
C PRO A 95 -0.83 13.27 4.49
N GLU A 96 -0.22 12.81 3.41
CA GLU A 96 -0.88 12.39 2.18
C GLU A 96 -1.72 11.13 2.36
N PHE A 97 -1.33 10.21 3.23
CA PHE A 97 -2.11 8.98 3.47
C PHE A 97 -3.51 9.28 4.02
N ASP A 98 -4.50 8.59 3.48
CA ASP A 98 -5.89 8.57 3.96
C ASP A 98 -6.14 7.42 4.92
N ALA A 99 -5.41 6.31 4.74
CA ALA A 99 -5.45 5.17 5.62
C ALA A 99 -4.07 4.51 5.76
N ILE A 100 -3.87 3.80 6.86
CA ILE A 100 -2.74 2.87 7.01
C ILE A 100 -3.24 1.49 7.43
N CYS A 101 -2.62 0.44 6.90
CA CYS A 101 -2.86 -0.94 7.30
C CYS A 101 -1.81 -1.38 8.30
N VAL A 102 -2.25 -1.94 9.44
CA VAL A 102 -1.41 -2.40 10.55
C VAL A 102 -1.45 -3.93 10.60
N GLY A 103 -0.28 -4.55 10.51
CA GLY A 103 -0.15 -6.00 10.47
C GLY A 103 -0.37 -6.60 9.08
N GLU A 104 -0.90 -7.82 9.05
CA GLU A 104 -1.13 -8.56 7.81
C GLU A 104 -2.37 -8.01 7.08
N ALA A 105 -2.25 -7.84 5.76
CA ALA A 105 -3.25 -7.14 4.95
C ALA A 105 -4.10 -8.06 4.06
N GLU A 106 -3.82 -9.36 4.00
CA GLU A 106 -4.48 -10.29 3.06
C GLU A 106 -6.01 -10.29 3.20
N ILE A 107 -6.52 -10.44 4.42
CA ILE A 107 -7.97 -10.36 4.67
C ILE A 107 -8.48 -8.91 4.65
N PRO A 108 -7.82 -7.97 5.37
CA PRO A 108 -8.29 -6.59 5.42
C PRO A 108 -8.39 -5.93 4.04
N LEU A 109 -7.41 -6.14 3.17
CA LEU A 109 -7.41 -5.52 1.84
C LEU A 109 -8.50 -6.10 0.94
N VAL A 110 -8.73 -7.42 0.98
CA VAL A 110 -9.86 -8.05 0.26
C VAL A 110 -11.19 -7.43 0.69
N LYS A 111 -11.41 -7.27 2.01
CA LYS A 111 -12.64 -6.65 2.54
C LYS A 111 -12.78 -5.19 2.13
N LEU A 112 -11.68 -4.45 2.10
CA LEU A 112 -11.69 -3.07 1.63
C LEU A 112 -12.08 -2.98 0.16
N CYS A 113 -11.49 -3.82 -0.71
CA CYS A 113 -11.87 -3.90 -2.12
C CYS A 113 -13.35 -4.26 -2.29
N GLU A 114 -13.83 -5.29 -1.58
CA GLU A 114 -15.25 -5.69 -1.62
C GLU A 114 -16.19 -4.56 -1.15
N GLY A 115 -15.76 -3.78 -0.16
CA GLY A 115 -16.50 -2.60 0.30
C GLY A 115 -16.58 -1.52 -0.77
N LEU A 116 -15.47 -1.21 -1.44
CA LEU A 116 -15.42 -0.25 -2.54
C LEU A 116 -16.30 -0.70 -3.72
N ASP A 117 -16.17 -1.95 -4.17
CA ASP A 117 -16.96 -2.52 -5.27
C ASP A 117 -18.48 -2.44 -5.03
N ASN A 118 -18.89 -2.59 -3.78
CA ASN A 118 -20.29 -2.60 -3.38
C ASN A 118 -20.79 -1.23 -2.88
N ASN A 119 -19.98 -0.17 -2.97
CA ASN A 119 -20.27 1.16 -2.44
C ASN A 119 -20.68 1.13 -0.94
N GLN A 120 -20.03 0.26 -0.17
CA GLN A 120 -20.26 0.13 1.29
C GLN A 120 -19.31 1.03 2.06
N ASP A 121 -19.65 1.26 3.33
CA ASP A 121 -18.76 1.95 4.26
C ASP A 121 -17.52 1.08 4.55
N ILE A 122 -16.33 1.58 4.17
CA ILE A 122 -15.05 0.91 4.37
C ILE A 122 -14.39 1.25 5.71
N PHE A 123 -14.89 2.28 6.43
CA PHE A 123 -14.22 2.79 7.62
C PHE A 123 -14.23 1.83 8.81
N ASP A 124 -15.00 0.74 8.78
CA ASP A 124 -15.01 -0.33 9.78
C ASP A 124 -14.11 -1.53 9.41
N THR A 125 -13.32 -1.43 8.33
CA THR A 125 -12.43 -2.50 7.91
C THR A 125 -11.32 -2.72 8.95
N SER A 126 -11.22 -3.95 9.45
CA SER A 126 -10.20 -4.34 10.44
C SER A 126 -8.78 -4.09 9.94
N SER A 127 -7.82 -3.94 10.84
CA SER A 127 -6.41 -3.61 10.59
C SER A 127 -6.16 -2.22 10.00
N PHE A 128 -7.18 -1.45 9.65
CA PHE A 128 -6.97 -0.10 9.14
C PHE A 128 -7.11 0.96 10.22
N ILE A 129 -6.25 1.99 10.12
CA ILE A 129 -6.44 3.28 10.78
C ILE A 129 -6.76 4.27 9.67
N PHE A 130 -7.95 4.86 9.71
CA PHE A 130 -8.41 5.84 8.74
C PHE A 130 -8.22 7.26 9.25
N LYS A 131 -7.75 8.15 8.40
CA LYS A 131 -7.77 9.58 8.63
C LYS A 131 -9.13 10.14 8.23
N ILE A 132 -9.85 10.72 9.16
CA ILE A 132 -11.18 11.28 8.94
C ILE A 132 -11.11 12.79 9.10
N LYS A 133 -11.63 13.51 8.11
CA LYS A 133 -11.74 14.96 8.14
C LYS A 133 -13.22 15.33 8.23
N ASP A 134 -13.62 16.02 9.30
CA ASP A 134 -14.97 16.48 9.46
C ASP A 134 -15.29 17.73 8.62
N ALA A 135 -16.54 18.18 8.64
CA ALA A 135 -17.01 19.34 7.88
C ALA A 135 -16.31 20.65 8.29
N SER A 136 -15.72 20.73 9.47
CA SER A 136 -14.93 21.89 9.93
C SER A 136 -13.47 21.83 9.49
N GLY A 137 -13.05 20.72 8.86
CA GLY A 137 -11.67 20.46 8.47
C GLY A 137 -10.80 19.86 9.59
N LYS A 138 -11.39 19.55 10.75
CA LYS A 138 -10.67 18.90 11.85
C LYS A 138 -10.39 17.44 11.51
N ILE A 139 -9.12 17.04 11.70
CA ILE A 139 -8.67 15.68 11.46
C ILE A 139 -8.80 14.86 12.74
N SER A 140 -9.34 13.66 12.59
CA SER A 140 -9.38 12.60 13.60
C SER A 140 -8.94 11.27 12.97
N TYR A 141 -8.65 10.27 13.81
CA TYR A 141 -8.23 8.96 13.36
C TYR A 141 -9.15 7.89 13.93
N LYS A 142 -9.65 7.01 13.06
CA LYS A 142 -10.43 5.84 13.45
C LYS A 142 -9.54 4.62 13.36
N GLU A 143 -9.10 4.11 14.51
CA GLU A 143 -8.30 2.89 14.60
C GLU A 143 -9.22 1.69 14.82
N ASN A 144 -9.21 0.76 13.88
CA ASN A 144 -9.97 -0.47 13.99
C ASN A 144 -9.11 -1.61 14.60
N PRO A 145 -9.73 -2.61 15.21
CA PRO A 145 -9.01 -3.77 15.73
C PRO A 145 -8.20 -4.47 14.63
N VAL A 146 -6.99 -4.92 14.96
CA VAL A 146 -6.18 -5.72 14.03
C VAL A 146 -6.89 -7.04 13.76
N ALA A 147 -6.96 -7.43 12.50
CA ALA A 147 -7.55 -8.68 12.07
C ALA A 147 -6.83 -9.87 12.71
N LYS A 148 -7.56 -10.93 13.00
CA LYS A 148 -6.97 -12.17 13.45
C LYS A 148 -6.08 -12.75 12.34
N LEU A 149 -4.89 -13.21 12.71
CA LEU A 149 -3.99 -13.88 11.77
C LEU A 149 -4.66 -15.13 11.20
N MET A 150 -4.53 -15.29 9.89
CA MET A 150 -4.92 -16.53 9.21
C MET A 150 -3.94 -17.66 9.55
N HIS A 151 -4.45 -18.88 9.55
CA HIS A 151 -3.57 -20.04 9.52
C HIS A 151 -2.86 -20.11 8.16
N ILE A 152 -1.59 -20.52 8.14
CA ILE A 152 -0.79 -20.52 6.91
C ILE A 152 -1.42 -21.37 5.79
N ASP A 153 -2.12 -22.45 6.15
CA ASP A 153 -2.80 -23.34 5.21
C ASP A 153 -4.09 -22.73 4.61
N GLU A 154 -4.55 -21.60 5.16
CA GLU A 154 -5.73 -20.85 4.68
C GLU A 154 -5.34 -19.69 3.77
N LEU A 155 -4.04 -19.37 3.69
CA LEU A 155 -3.55 -18.33 2.79
C LEU A 155 -3.76 -18.72 1.34
N THR A 156 -4.17 -17.76 0.52
CA THR A 156 -4.22 -17.92 -0.93
C THR A 156 -2.80 -18.12 -1.46
N ASP A 157 -2.65 -18.90 -2.53
CA ASP A 157 -1.37 -19.06 -3.21
C ASP A 157 -0.80 -17.69 -3.61
N PRO A 158 0.51 -17.46 -3.41
CA PRO A 158 1.14 -16.20 -3.75
C PRO A 158 1.17 -15.99 -5.26
N ASP A 159 0.83 -14.78 -5.71
CA ASP A 159 0.94 -14.41 -7.12
C ASP A 159 2.28 -13.72 -7.40
N TYR A 160 3.22 -14.49 -7.92
CA TYR A 160 4.51 -13.97 -8.35
C TYR A 160 4.49 -13.38 -9.77
N THR A 161 3.40 -13.54 -10.52
CA THR A 161 3.32 -13.04 -11.91
C THR A 161 3.24 -11.53 -12.00
N VAL A 162 2.91 -10.86 -10.90
CA VAL A 162 2.86 -9.40 -10.80
C VAL A 162 4.23 -8.73 -10.86
N PHE A 163 5.32 -9.50 -10.60
CA PHE A 163 6.67 -8.97 -10.58
C PHE A 163 7.28 -8.90 -11.98
N ASP A 164 7.87 -7.77 -12.32
CA ASP A 164 8.70 -7.63 -13.50
C ASP A 164 10.11 -8.22 -13.24
N TYR A 165 10.27 -9.49 -13.56
CA TYR A 165 11.51 -10.22 -13.35
C TYR A 165 12.69 -9.64 -14.14
N GLN A 166 12.44 -9.12 -15.35
CA GLN A 166 13.50 -8.54 -16.15
C GLN A 166 14.01 -7.24 -15.50
N ARG A 167 13.11 -6.46 -14.96
CA ARG A 167 13.47 -5.26 -14.20
C ARG A 167 14.26 -5.61 -12.94
N ILE A 168 13.80 -6.62 -12.18
CA ILE A 168 14.50 -7.10 -10.98
C ILE A 168 15.92 -7.51 -11.32
N ILE A 169 16.13 -8.27 -12.40
CA ILE A 169 17.46 -8.72 -12.86
C ILE A 169 18.32 -7.53 -13.26
N ASN A 170 17.78 -6.60 -14.06
CA ASN A 170 18.53 -5.45 -14.55
C ASN A 170 18.97 -4.50 -13.41
N ASP A 171 18.13 -4.34 -12.39
CA ASP A 171 18.35 -3.42 -11.28
C ASP A 171 19.10 -4.09 -10.09
N SER A 172 19.23 -5.43 -10.10
CA SER A 172 19.96 -6.14 -9.05
C SER A 172 21.48 -5.93 -9.10
N GLY A 173 21.98 -5.37 -10.18
CA GLY A 173 23.39 -5.03 -10.39
C GLY A 173 24.33 -6.23 -10.20
N ASP A 174 24.92 -6.74 -11.24
CA ASP A 174 26.09 -7.64 -11.14
C ASP A 174 27.29 -6.90 -10.53
#